data_03609ccfa2629d358b95af34ace02384
#
_entry.id   03609ccfa2629d358b95af34ace02384
#
_cell.length_a   1.000
_cell.length_b   1.000
_cell.length_c   1.000
_cell.angle_alpha   90.00
_cell.angle_beta   90.00
_cell.angle_gamma   90.00
#
_symmetry.space_group_name_H-M   'P 1'
#
loop_
_entity.id
_entity.type
_entity.pdbx_description
1 polymer ?
#
loop_
_entity_poly.entity_id
_entity_poly.type
_entity_poly.pdbx_seq_one_letter_code
_entity_poly.pdbx_strand_id
1 'polypeptide(L)'
;MPNLVPMVIEQTSKGERSYDIYSRLLKDRIVMLDTEVSDHSASLIVAQMLFLESENPDGDILFYINSPGGVITAGMSIYDTMNFIKCDISTIVMGQACSMGSFLAQAGTAGKRLMLPHARHMIHQPSGGARGMASDIEISYKEIMHMKKMLTDLYVKHNSKGKTYAEFERDMDRDTFMSAQEA
;
A
#
# COMPACT_ATOMS: atom_id res chain seq x y z
N MET A 1 0.49 14.13 22.83
CA MET A 1 0.28 15.48 22.26
C MET A 1 -0.41 15.30 20.92
N PRO A 2 -1.43 16.10 20.56
CA PRO A 2 -1.96 16.02 19.20
C PRO A 2 -0.83 16.38 18.24
N ASN A 3 -0.58 15.52 17.25
CA ASN A 3 0.38 15.83 16.20
C ASN A 3 -0.18 17.00 15.40
N LEU A 4 0.36 18.19 15.62
CA LEU A 4 0.04 19.36 14.82
C LEU A 4 0.56 19.15 13.41
N VAL A 5 -0.36 19.02 12.45
CA VAL A 5 -0.01 18.99 11.03
C VAL A 5 0.46 20.39 10.63
N PRO A 6 1.69 20.57 10.10
CA PRO A 6 2.19 21.88 9.72
C PRO A 6 1.34 22.51 8.60
N MET A 7 1.15 23.84 8.71
CA MET A 7 0.52 24.63 7.66
C MET A 7 1.60 25.30 6.79
N VAL A 8 1.36 25.34 5.50
CA VAL A 8 2.21 26.04 4.52
C VAL A 8 1.42 27.10 3.78
N ILE A 9 2.05 28.22 3.46
CA ILE A 9 1.44 29.32 2.72
C ILE A 9 2.06 29.36 1.33
N GLU A 10 1.20 29.30 0.31
CA GLU A 10 1.59 29.43 -1.10
C GLU A 10 1.16 30.80 -1.61
N GLN A 11 2.10 31.54 -2.19
CA GLN A 11 1.85 32.81 -2.90
C GLN A 11 1.34 32.48 -4.31
N THR A 12 0.16 32.97 -4.64
CA THR A 12 -0.42 32.80 -5.99
C THR A 12 -0.72 34.18 -6.60
N SER A 13 -0.95 34.22 -7.91
CA SER A 13 -1.38 35.45 -8.60
C SER A 13 -2.73 36.01 -8.09
N LYS A 14 -3.49 35.18 -7.33
CA LYS A 14 -4.79 35.55 -6.74
C LYS A 14 -4.71 35.81 -5.22
N GLY A 15 -3.50 35.87 -4.66
CA GLY A 15 -3.26 36.07 -3.22
C GLY A 15 -2.66 34.84 -2.53
N GLU A 16 -2.59 34.91 -1.21
CA GLU A 16 -2.07 33.82 -0.36
C GLU A 16 -3.11 32.74 -0.16
N ARG A 17 -2.66 31.48 -0.21
CA ARG A 17 -3.45 30.30 0.15
C ARG A 17 -2.72 29.47 1.20
N SER A 18 -3.42 29.11 2.26
CA SER A 18 -2.93 28.23 3.30
C SER A 18 -3.39 26.81 3.04
N TYR A 19 -2.49 25.84 3.18
CA TYR A 19 -2.74 24.41 3.10
C TYR A 19 -2.08 23.72 4.29
N ASP A 20 -2.66 22.62 4.78
CA ASP A 20 -1.86 21.67 5.55
C ASP A 20 -0.86 20.98 4.61
N ILE A 21 0.21 20.41 5.20
CA ILE A 21 1.31 19.84 4.40
C ILE A 21 0.85 18.69 3.49
N TYR A 22 -0.08 17.84 3.94
CA TYR A 22 -0.57 16.73 3.13
C TYR A 22 -1.44 17.22 1.95
N SER A 23 -2.32 18.20 2.19
CA SER A 23 -3.09 18.84 1.12
C SER A 23 -2.19 19.55 0.11
N ARG A 24 -1.06 20.11 0.54
CA ARG A 24 -0.09 20.73 -0.37
C ARG A 24 0.63 19.67 -1.21
N LEU A 25 1.05 18.57 -0.60
CA LEU A 25 1.68 17.44 -1.32
C LEU A 25 0.72 16.81 -2.32
N LEU A 26 -0.57 16.68 -1.97
CA LEU A 26 -1.59 16.16 -2.87
C LEU A 26 -1.72 16.94 -4.17
N LYS A 27 -1.50 18.27 -4.16
CA LYS A 27 -1.45 19.09 -5.39
C LYS A 27 -0.33 18.65 -6.35
N ASP A 28 0.76 18.13 -5.80
CA ASP A 28 1.88 17.58 -6.58
C ASP A 28 1.69 16.07 -6.86
N ARG A 29 0.44 15.56 -6.68
CA ARG A 29 0.03 14.17 -6.89
C ARG A 29 0.72 13.17 -5.97
N ILE A 30 1.12 13.61 -4.78
CA ILE A 30 1.77 12.80 -3.76
C ILE A 30 0.72 12.33 -2.77
N VAL A 31 0.60 11.00 -2.61
CA VAL A 31 -0.22 10.32 -1.62
C VAL A 31 0.68 9.59 -0.64
N MET A 32 0.38 9.67 0.66
CA MET A 32 1.21 9.09 1.72
C MET A 32 0.47 7.99 2.46
N LEU A 33 1.13 6.83 2.62
CA LEU A 33 0.77 5.80 3.60
C LEU A 33 1.92 5.70 4.60
N ASP A 34 1.83 6.46 5.69
CA ASP A 34 2.86 6.58 6.73
C ASP A 34 2.42 5.96 8.07
N THR A 35 1.37 5.14 8.04
CA THR A 35 0.76 4.49 9.19
C THR A 35 0.42 3.04 8.89
N GLU A 36 -0.26 2.39 9.83
CA GLU A 36 -0.88 1.08 9.63
C GLU A 36 -1.98 1.15 8.55
N VAL A 37 -2.11 0.07 7.79
CA VAL A 37 -3.21 -0.13 6.84
C VAL A 37 -4.47 -0.48 7.62
N SER A 38 -5.40 0.45 7.69
CA SER A 38 -6.69 0.36 8.38
C SER A 38 -7.81 0.84 7.47
N ASP A 39 -9.06 0.59 7.84
CA ASP A 39 -10.22 1.08 7.07
C ASP A 39 -10.18 2.61 6.92
N HIS A 40 -9.72 3.32 7.97
CA HIS A 40 -9.60 4.77 7.93
C HIS A 40 -8.51 5.25 6.96
N SER A 41 -7.28 4.73 7.09
CA SER A 41 -6.18 5.11 6.20
C SER A 41 -6.48 4.72 4.74
N ALA A 42 -7.07 3.56 4.52
CA ALA A 42 -7.46 3.10 3.20
C ALA A 42 -8.52 4.00 2.56
N SER A 43 -9.57 4.38 3.29
CA SER A 43 -10.61 5.29 2.78
C SER A 43 -10.04 6.63 2.35
N LEU A 44 -9.10 7.19 3.11
CA LEU A 44 -8.44 8.46 2.75
C LEU A 44 -7.57 8.32 1.51
N ILE A 45 -6.78 7.24 1.39
CA ILE A 45 -5.93 6.99 0.23
C ILE A 45 -6.77 6.77 -1.03
N VAL A 46 -7.82 5.96 -0.96
CA VAL A 46 -8.75 5.72 -2.06
C VAL A 46 -9.38 7.03 -2.54
N ALA A 47 -9.89 7.86 -1.61
CA ALA A 47 -10.47 9.15 -1.95
C ALA A 47 -9.47 10.08 -2.65
N GLN A 48 -8.22 10.12 -2.19
CA GLN A 48 -7.15 10.91 -2.82
C GLN A 48 -6.83 10.40 -4.23
N MET A 49 -6.72 9.08 -4.43
CA MET A 49 -6.45 8.50 -5.75
C MET A 49 -7.57 8.80 -6.75
N LEU A 50 -8.84 8.64 -6.35
CA LEU A 50 -10.00 8.97 -7.19
C LEU A 50 -10.07 10.48 -7.51
N PHE A 51 -9.75 11.33 -6.55
CA PHE A 51 -9.67 12.78 -6.77
C PHE A 51 -8.58 13.12 -7.80
N LEU A 52 -7.39 12.56 -7.66
CA LEU A 52 -6.27 12.81 -8.58
C LEU A 52 -6.55 12.29 -9.99
N GLU A 53 -7.23 11.15 -10.14
CA GLU A 53 -7.69 10.67 -11.44
C GLU A 53 -8.67 11.66 -12.07
N SER A 54 -9.65 12.17 -11.30
CA SER A 54 -10.63 13.13 -11.83
C SER A 54 -10.02 14.45 -12.30
N GLU A 55 -8.91 14.87 -11.66
CA GLU A 55 -8.18 16.09 -12.03
C GLU A 55 -7.33 15.88 -13.30
N ASN A 56 -6.62 14.77 -13.39
CA ASN A 56 -5.78 14.42 -14.55
C ASN A 56 -5.55 12.90 -14.62
N PRO A 57 -6.26 12.17 -15.47
CA PRO A 57 -6.13 10.72 -15.58
C PRO A 57 -4.80 10.25 -16.23
N ASP A 58 -4.09 11.16 -16.94
CA ASP A 58 -2.83 10.84 -17.63
C ASP A 58 -1.59 11.13 -16.77
N GLY A 59 -1.77 11.74 -15.61
CA GLY A 59 -0.66 12.07 -14.71
C GLY A 59 -0.38 10.93 -13.72
N ASP A 60 0.90 10.61 -13.51
CA ASP A 60 1.29 9.63 -12.49
C ASP A 60 0.90 10.09 -11.08
N ILE A 61 0.59 9.12 -10.22
CA ILE A 61 0.43 9.32 -8.78
C ILE A 61 1.68 8.78 -8.08
N LEU A 62 2.28 9.59 -7.23
CA LEU A 62 3.43 9.21 -6.40
C LEU A 62 2.91 8.69 -5.06
N PHE A 63 2.97 7.39 -4.85
CA PHE A 63 2.49 6.75 -3.65
C PHE A 63 3.65 6.39 -2.72
N TYR A 64 3.88 7.22 -1.71
CA TYR A 64 4.93 7.01 -0.71
C TYR A 64 4.44 6.09 0.40
N ILE A 65 5.25 5.08 0.73
CA ILE A 65 4.87 4.02 1.68
C ILE A 65 5.93 3.91 2.78
N ASN A 66 5.48 4.08 4.03
CA ASN A 66 6.21 3.78 5.26
C ASN A 66 5.24 3.10 6.23
N SER A 67 4.95 1.82 6.03
CA SER A 67 3.87 1.14 6.74
C SER A 67 4.29 -0.24 7.27
N PRO A 68 3.91 -0.58 8.51
CA PRO A 68 4.08 -1.94 9.04
C PRO A 68 3.11 -2.96 8.42
N GLY A 69 2.16 -2.51 7.59
CA GLY A 69 1.05 -3.32 7.09
C GLY A 69 -0.23 -3.14 7.90
N GLY A 70 -1.10 -4.12 7.93
CA GLY A 70 -2.35 -4.07 8.67
C GLY A 70 -3.48 -4.90 8.04
N VAL A 71 -4.69 -4.36 8.02
CA VAL A 71 -5.91 -5.07 7.62
C VAL A 71 -5.90 -5.41 6.13
N ILE A 72 -6.04 -6.69 5.79
CA ILE A 72 -5.98 -7.18 4.41
C ILE A 72 -7.07 -6.56 3.55
N THR A 73 -8.32 -6.57 3.99
CA THR A 73 -9.45 -6.01 3.21
C THR A 73 -9.32 -4.51 2.96
N ALA A 74 -8.79 -3.77 3.93
CA ALA A 74 -8.46 -2.37 3.76
C ALA A 74 -7.34 -2.16 2.71
N GLY A 75 -6.29 -2.97 2.76
CA GLY A 75 -5.23 -2.95 1.75
C GLY A 75 -5.73 -3.35 0.36
N MET A 76 -6.65 -4.32 0.27
CA MET A 76 -7.26 -4.70 -1.00
C MET A 76 -8.10 -3.58 -1.61
N SER A 77 -8.78 -2.75 -0.82
CA SER A 77 -9.51 -1.59 -1.35
C SER A 77 -8.58 -0.57 -2.02
N ILE A 78 -7.39 -0.36 -1.45
CA ILE A 78 -6.35 0.48 -2.09
C ILE A 78 -5.84 -0.19 -3.37
N TYR A 79 -5.50 -1.49 -3.29
CA TYR A 79 -4.99 -2.25 -4.44
C TYR A 79 -5.96 -2.24 -5.63
N ASP A 80 -7.23 -2.51 -5.36
CA ASP A 80 -8.25 -2.52 -6.42
C ASP A 80 -8.43 -1.13 -7.02
N THR A 81 -8.37 -0.07 -6.20
CA THR A 81 -8.39 1.31 -6.69
C THR A 81 -7.18 1.62 -7.56
N MET A 82 -5.97 1.21 -7.16
CA MET A 82 -4.75 1.38 -7.97
C MET A 82 -4.89 0.72 -9.36
N ASN A 83 -5.62 -0.41 -9.45
CA ASN A 83 -5.85 -1.09 -10.73
C ASN A 83 -7.06 -0.55 -11.50
N PHE A 84 -8.00 0.10 -10.83
CA PHE A 84 -9.24 0.62 -11.42
C PHE A 84 -9.02 1.96 -12.12
N ILE A 85 -8.23 2.85 -11.51
CA ILE A 85 -7.94 4.18 -12.06
C ILE A 85 -7.00 4.08 -13.27
N LYS A 86 -7.03 5.10 -14.13
CA LYS A 86 -6.19 5.16 -15.34
C LYS A 86 -4.76 5.64 -15.07
N CYS A 87 -4.57 6.38 -13.99
CA CYS A 87 -3.26 6.90 -13.62
C CYS A 87 -2.28 5.77 -13.35
N ASP A 88 -1.05 5.90 -13.85
CA ASP A 88 0.04 5.06 -13.36
C ASP A 88 0.38 5.40 -11.91
N ILE A 89 0.65 4.37 -11.11
CA ILE A 89 1.03 4.54 -9.70
C ILE A 89 2.51 4.24 -9.52
N SER A 90 3.30 5.27 -9.24
CA SER A 90 4.69 5.10 -8.81
C SER A 90 4.74 4.88 -7.30
N THR A 91 5.13 3.69 -6.85
CA THR A 91 5.29 3.39 -5.43
C THR A 91 6.72 3.67 -4.98
N ILE A 92 6.88 4.38 -3.86
CA ILE A 92 8.18 4.75 -3.29
C ILE A 92 8.23 4.30 -1.82
N VAL A 93 8.98 3.26 -1.53
CA VAL A 93 9.16 2.78 -0.15
C VAL A 93 10.21 3.60 0.56
N MET A 94 9.84 4.15 1.73
CA MET A 94 10.74 4.80 2.67
C MET A 94 10.53 4.23 4.07
N GLY A 95 11.60 4.10 4.85
CA GLY A 95 11.54 3.46 6.18
C GLY A 95 11.22 1.98 6.09
N GLN A 96 9.94 1.60 5.96
CA GLN A 96 9.53 0.21 5.83
C GLN A 96 8.28 0.01 4.96
N ALA A 97 8.22 -1.14 4.32
CA ALA A 97 7.01 -1.69 3.72
C ALA A 97 6.88 -3.16 4.15
N CYS A 98 6.05 -3.41 5.15
CA CYS A 98 5.86 -4.74 5.71
C CYS A 98 4.44 -5.25 5.48
N SER A 99 4.26 -6.57 5.29
CA SER A 99 2.94 -7.21 5.18
C SER A 99 2.07 -6.53 4.09
N MET A 100 0.89 -6.02 4.44
CA MET A 100 0.06 -5.27 3.47
C MET A 100 0.76 -4.01 2.91
N GLY A 101 1.69 -3.39 3.64
CA GLY A 101 2.52 -2.30 3.10
C GLY A 101 3.44 -2.78 2.00
N SER A 102 4.05 -3.97 2.16
CA SER A 102 4.84 -4.66 1.13
C SER A 102 3.99 -4.99 -0.09
N PHE A 103 2.79 -5.51 0.15
CA PHE A 103 1.85 -5.86 -0.90
C PHE A 103 1.48 -4.64 -1.76
N LEU A 104 1.19 -3.51 -1.15
CA LEU A 104 0.88 -2.26 -1.86
C LEU A 104 2.11 -1.70 -2.60
N ALA A 105 3.30 -1.82 -2.02
CA ALA A 105 4.53 -1.36 -2.65
C ALA A 105 4.80 -2.09 -3.98
N GLN A 106 4.64 -3.42 -4.02
CA GLN A 106 4.83 -4.21 -5.22
C GLN A 106 3.72 -4.03 -6.27
N ALA A 107 2.55 -3.53 -5.86
CA ALA A 107 1.40 -3.33 -6.74
C ALA A 107 1.51 -2.10 -7.65
N GLY A 108 2.53 -1.27 -7.47
CA GLY A 108 2.81 -0.13 -8.36
C GLY A 108 3.01 -0.55 -9.82
N THR A 109 2.84 0.40 -10.72
CA THR A 109 3.03 0.21 -12.16
C THR A 109 4.42 -0.36 -12.46
N ALA A 110 4.50 -1.33 -13.35
CA ALA A 110 5.77 -1.96 -13.71
C ALA A 110 6.80 -0.93 -14.19
N GLY A 111 8.01 -0.98 -13.62
CA GLY A 111 9.07 -0.01 -13.89
C GLY A 111 8.99 1.29 -13.06
N LYS A 112 7.91 1.49 -12.30
CA LYS A 112 7.70 2.67 -11.44
C LYS A 112 7.66 2.32 -9.94
N ARG A 113 8.29 1.21 -9.55
CA ARG A 113 8.40 0.75 -8.16
C ARG A 113 9.79 1.02 -7.62
N LEU A 114 9.88 1.86 -6.61
CA LEU A 114 11.13 2.37 -6.05
C LEU A 114 11.22 2.07 -4.55
N MET A 115 12.42 1.91 -4.06
CA MET A 115 12.70 1.73 -2.65
C MET A 115 13.97 2.48 -2.27
N LEU A 116 13.92 3.27 -1.19
CA LEU A 116 15.09 3.99 -0.71
C LEU A 116 16.13 3.02 -0.12
N PRO A 117 17.43 3.35 -0.19
CA PRO A 117 18.52 2.39 0.08
C PRO A 117 18.50 1.74 1.46
N HIS A 118 17.98 2.44 2.47
CA HIS A 118 17.93 1.96 3.85
C HIS A 118 16.54 1.50 4.29
N ALA A 119 15.55 1.53 3.41
CA ALA A 119 14.23 1.03 3.70
C ALA A 119 14.24 -0.51 3.82
N ARG A 120 13.29 -1.05 4.58
CA ARG A 120 13.12 -2.50 4.77
C ARG A 120 11.82 -2.95 4.14
N HIS A 121 11.86 -4.06 3.47
CA HIS A 121 10.70 -4.74 2.92
C HIS A 121 10.50 -6.06 3.67
N MET A 122 9.26 -6.43 3.97
CA MET A 122 8.97 -7.70 4.64
C MET A 122 7.69 -8.33 4.10
N ILE A 123 7.81 -9.59 3.72
CA ILE A 123 6.69 -10.42 3.28
C ILE A 123 6.45 -11.53 4.29
N HIS A 124 5.19 -11.89 4.48
CA HIS A 124 4.74 -13.05 5.24
C HIS A 124 3.32 -13.45 4.85
N GLN A 125 2.91 -14.66 5.26
CA GLN A 125 1.55 -15.13 5.07
C GLN A 125 0.56 -14.36 5.96
N PRO A 126 -0.74 -14.33 5.61
CA PRO A 126 -1.77 -13.75 6.47
C PRO A 126 -1.76 -14.37 7.87
N SER A 127 -1.90 -13.53 8.87
CA SER A 127 -2.18 -13.96 10.24
C SER A 127 -3.64 -13.70 10.58
N GLY A 128 -4.23 -14.59 11.34
CA GLY A 128 -5.61 -14.43 11.77
C GLY A 128 -5.97 -15.50 12.80
N GLY A 129 -7.16 -15.36 13.35
CA GLY A 129 -7.70 -16.33 14.32
C GLY A 129 -9.21 -16.25 14.39
N ALA A 130 -9.82 -17.30 14.89
CA ALA A 130 -11.25 -17.37 15.11
C ALA A 130 -11.56 -17.97 16.48
N ARG A 131 -12.69 -17.56 17.03
CA ARG A 131 -13.21 -18.08 18.28
C ARG A 131 -14.72 -18.22 18.16
N GLY A 132 -15.27 -19.36 18.59
CA GLY A 132 -16.69 -19.63 18.52
C GLY A 132 -16.97 -21.11 18.39
N MET A 133 -18.06 -21.46 17.73
CA MET A 133 -18.42 -22.85 17.42
C MET A 133 -17.47 -23.44 16.39
N ALA A 134 -17.35 -24.76 16.35
CA ALA A 134 -16.47 -25.44 15.38
C ALA A 134 -16.73 -25.01 13.92
N SER A 135 -18.01 -24.86 13.55
CA SER A 135 -18.41 -24.41 12.22
C SER A 135 -17.92 -22.98 11.91
N ASP A 136 -17.99 -22.06 12.88
CA ASP A 136 -17.55 -20.68 12.71
C ASP A 136 -16.02 -20.60 12.57
N ILE A 137 -15.30 -21.44 13.31
CA ILE A 137 -13.85 -21.58 13.22
C ILE A 137 -13.46 -22.12 11.84
N GLU A 138 -14.19 -23.13 11.33
CA GLU A 138 -13.95 -23.70 10.00
C GLU A 138 -14.19 -22.68 8.88
N ILE A 139 -15.25 -21.88 8.98
CA ILE A 139 -15.54 -20.80 8.01
C ILE A 139 -14.41 -19.78 8.01
N SER A 140 -13.99 -19.33 9.19
CA SER A 140 -12.89 -18.35 9.33
C SER A 140 -11.56 -18.91 8.82
N TYR A 141 -11.26 -20.18 9.07
CA TYR A 141 -10.08 -20.83 8.52
C TYR A 141 -10.09 -20.86 6.99
N LYS A 142 -11.23 -21.25 6.38
CA LYS A 142 -11.36 -21.26 4.92
C LYS A 142 -11.13 -19.87 4.30
N GLU A 143 -11.65 -18.81 4.94
CA GLU A 143 -11.45 -17.44 4.49
C GLU A 143 -9.98 -17.00 4.60
N ILE A 144 -9.29 -17.32 5.70
CA ILE A 144 -7.86 -17.04 5.84
C ILE A 144 -7.05 -17.75 4.74
N MET A 145 -7.37 -19.02 4.46
CA MET A 145 -6.70 -19.78 3.40
C MET A 145 -7.00 -19.23 2.01
N HIS A 146 -8.21 -18.75 1.77
CA HIS A 146 -8.58 -18.06 0.54
C HIS A 146 -7.75 -16.78 0.35
N MET A 147 -7.66 -15.93 1.38
CA MET A 147 -6.83 -14.73 1.37
C MET A 147 -5.35 -15.04 1.17
N LYS A 148 -4.82 -16.09 1.84
CA LYS A 148 -3.43 -16.53 1.64
C LYS A 148 -3.17 -16.84 0.17
N LYS A 149 -4.04 -17.66 -0.45
CA LYS A 149 -3.89 -18.02 -1.86
C LYS A 149 -3.94 -16.79 -2.76
N MET A 150 -4.94 -15.95 -2.59
CA MET A 150 -5.15 -14.73 -3.38
C MET A 150 -3.93 -13.79 -3.32
N LEU A 151 -3.43 -13.50 -2.12
CA LEU A 151 -2.26 -12.65 -1.95
C LEU A 151 -1.02 -13.25 -2.59
N THR A 152 -0.79 -14.57 -2.44
CA THR A 152 0.34 -15.25 -3.08
C THR A 152 0.26 -15.18 -4.61
N ASP A 153 -0.92 -15.42 -5.19
CA ASP A 153 -1.15 -15.29 -6.63
C ASP A 153 -0.83 -13.86 -7.13
N LEU A 154 -1.21 -12.84 -6.35
CA LEU A 154 -0.96 -11.44 -6.68
C LEU A 154 0.53 -11.06 -6.53
N TYR A 155 1.26 -11.63 -5.57
CA TYR A 155 2.73 -11.49 -5.52
C TYR A 155 3.39 -12.08 -6.77
N VAL A 156 2.95 -13.26 -7.23
CA VAL A 156 3.43 -13.86 -8.48
C VAL A 156 3.13 -12.97 -9.67
N LYS A 157 1.89 -12.45 -9.76
CA LYS A 157 1.47 -11.56 -10.86
C LYS A 157 2.36 -10.32 -11.02
N HIS A 158 2.73 -9.70 -9.90
CA HIS A 158 3.53 -8.46 -9.92
C HIS A 158 5.05 -8.71 -9.92
N ASN A 159 5.50 -9.95 -9.77
CA ASN A 159 6.92 -10.28 -9.74
C ASN A 159 7.55 -10.18 -11.13
N SER A 160 8.62 -9.40 -11.25
CA SER A 160 9.37 -9.22 -12.51
C SER A 160 10.54 -10.20 -12.67
N LYS A 161 10.88 -10.96 -11.62
CA LYS A 161 12.04 -11.89 -11.61
C LYS A 161 11.64 -13.34 -11.88
N GLY A 162 10.36 -13.62 -12.19
CA GLY A 162 9.87 -14.95 -12.53
C GLY A 162 9.74 -15.91 -11.34
N LYS A 163 9.66 -15.41 -10.12
CA LYS A 163 9.47 -16.22 -8.92
C LYS A 163 8.12 -16.92 -8.94
N THR A 164 8.10 -18.20 -8.65
CA THR A 164 6.93 -19.06 -8.71
C THR A 164 6.05 -18.94 -7.44
N TYR A 165 4.81 -19.45 -7.54
CA TYR A 165 3.90 -19.55 -6.38
C TYR A 165 4.54 -20.31 -5.21
N ALA A 166 5.14 -21.48 -5.47
CA ALA A 166 5.76 -22.30 -4.44
C ALA A 166 6.94 -21.61 -3.74
N GLU A 167 7.69 -20.79 -4.46
CA GLU A 167 8.78 -19.99 -3.88
C GLU A 167 8.22 -18.88 -3.00
N PHE A 168 7.17 -18.16 -3.44
CA PHE A 168 6.52 -17.16 -2.59
C PHE A 168 5.86 -17.79 -1.37
N GLU A 169 5.16 -18.92 -1.52
CA GLU A 169 4.54 -19.62 -0.41
C GLU A 169 5.56 -20.03 0.66
N ARG A 170 6.72 -20.53 0.23
CA ARG A 170 7.83 -20.87 1.15
C ARG A 170 8.40 -19.63 1.82
N ASP A 171 8.67 -18.57 1.06
CA ASP A 171 9.32 -17.38 1.58
C ASP A 171 8.38 -16.54 2.47
N MET A 172 7.07 -16.67 2.27
CA MET A 172 6.04 -16.04 3.10
C MET A 172 5.60 -16.90 4.29
N ASP A 173 6.13 -18.11 4.47
CA ASP A 173 5.75 -18.97 5.62
C ASP A 173 6.09 -18.31 6.97
N ARG A 174 7.17 -17.54 7.01
CA ARG A 174 7.59 -16.69 8.13
C ARG A 174 8.03 -15.33 7.62
N ASP A 175 8.27 -14.41 8.55
CA ASP A 175 8.75 -13.07 8.21
C ASP A 175 10.05 -13.13 7.41
N THR A 176 10.00 -12.71 6.17
CA THR A 176 11.16 -12.61 5.29
C THR A 176 11.46 -11.15 5.01
N PHE A 177 12.53 -10.66 5.63
CA PHE A 177 13.00 -9.29 5.48
C PHE A 177 13.99 -9.14 4.33
N MET A 178 13.83 -8.07 3.57
CA MET A 178 14.67 -7.74 2.42
C MET A 178 15.16 -6.30 2.50
N SER A 179 16.38 -6.09 2.03
CA SER A 179 16.92 -4.77 1.70
C SER A 179 16.34 -4.28 0.36
N ALA A 180 16.63 -3.02 0.01
CA ALA A 180 16.21 -2.46 -1.28
C ALA A 180 16.82 -3.21 -2.49
N GLN A 181 17.99 -3.83 -2.32
CA GLN A 181 18.66 -4.58 -3.41
C GLN A 181 18.07 -5.99 -3.57
N GLU A 182 17.58 -6.59 -2.49
CA GLU A 182 16.99 -7.93 -2.49
C GLU A 182 15.53 -7.93 -2.97
N ALA A 183 14.79 -6.85 -2.64
CA ALA A 183 13.39 -6.69 -3.03
C ALA A 183 13.24 -6.32 -4.51
#